data_df1ad1b09fe4836c086e0b1cf6b84013
#
_entry.id   df1ad1b09fe4836c086e0b1cf6b84013
#
_cell.length_a   1.000
_cell.length_b   1.000
_cell.length_c   1.000
_cell.angle_alpha   90.00
_cell.angle_beta   90.00
_cell.angle_gamma   90.00
#
_symmetry.space_group_name_H-M   'P 1'
#
loop_
_entity.id
_entity.type
_entity.pdbx_description
1 polymer ?
#
loop_
_entity_poly.entity_id
_entity_poly.type
_entity_poly.pdbx_seq_one_letter_code
_entity_poly.pdbx_strand_id
1 'polypeptide(L)'
;MARNNLSPLTARSAPPWLDAMKVGRWYRISGDRPDLGLPVTPVGTRFLRDGDPARDPALNPVRGPHAILRRLTGRYVHAPWSGRLGFAAMTEAWNGAVLATRFGDSGSLILFGGGHNNYFGSDVHAFDIATRKWRRISDGFVQGTRDSYGAGAYYPDAEYPDGSPLPPHTYGYVQYDSVGNDYLMLKGNSELGPNVTAVATPHIFNLDRRQWRRGPRHASAVLNSGGFTTWDAGRRALWGHSGDDGGGNAFIAFYPDGANSDGTFGRWGEWYPSKFPGIANHNAMQIDPVRDIVVVLVHACDKLFAIDPADPSARALPLRTSGDAPRIAEYAALEYAPNLDRLVYYSALDGDAVHTLAAPPRASGWPALTAGEWSWEKRAGDGLDPIADAKARSRFAHHWQHTFGRFRVASWGSVDVALLVRHIDTPVYALRLE
;
A
#
# COMPACT_ATOMS: atom_id res chain seq x y z
N MET A 1 -31.68 -5.96 -8.59
CA MET A 1 -31.16 -4.61 -8.78
C MET A 1 -29.94 -4.69 -9.68
N ALA A 2 -29.91 -3.99 -10.80
CA ALA A 2 -28.79 -4.04 -11.75
C ALA A 2 -27.54 -3.49 -11.08
N ARG A 3 -26.51 -4.33 -10.97
CA ARG A 3 -25.19 -3.91 -10.46
C ARG A 3 -24.57 -3.00 -11.52
N ASN A 4 -24.61 -1.71 -11.28
CA ASN A 4 -23.96 -0.72 -12.12
C ASN A 4 -22.44 -0.96 -12.13
N ASN A 5 -21.92 -1.17 -13.31
CA ASN A 5 -20.54 -1.05 -13.78
C ASN A 5 -19.51 -0.65 -12.72
N LEU A 6 -19.01 -1.66 -12.01
CA LEU A 6 -17.79 -1.56 -11.23
C LEU A 6 -16.59 -1.59 -12.19
N SER A 7 -16.25 -0.46 -12.78
CA SER A 7 -14.94 -0.26 -13.41
C SER A 7 -14.17 0.86 -12.71
N PRO A 8 -13.89 0.74 -11.40
CA PRO A 8 -13.07 1.72 -10.70
C PRO A 8 -11.56 1.42 -10.82
N LEU A 9 -11.18 0.27 -11.35
CA LEU A 9 -9.79 -0.19 -11.40
C LEU A 9 -9.05 0.17 -12.70
N THR A 10 -9.76 0.67 -13.72
CA THR A 10 -9.15 1.01 -14.99
C THR A 10 -8.62 2.44 -14.99
N ALA A 11 -7.33 2.61 -15.27
CA ALA A 11 -6.75 3.92 -15.55
C ALA A 11 -7.31 4.50 -16.87
N ARG A 12 -7.23 5.83 -17.03
CA ARG A 12 -7.84 6.55 -18.17
C ARG A 12 -7.26 6.14 -19.53
N SER A 13 -5.96 5.88 -19.58
CA SER A 13 -5.27 5.43 -20.81
C SER A 13 -4.18 4.43 -20.48
N ALA A 14 -3.93 3.51 -21.41
CA ALA A 14 -2.80 2.60 -21.32
C ALA A 14 -1.47 3.37 -21.42
N PRO A 15 -0.44 2.97 -20.67
CA PRO A 15 0.88 3.57 -20.82
C PRO A 15 1.49 3.18 -22.17
N PRO A 16 2.30 4.06 -22.79
CA PRO A 16 2.84 3.84 -24.13
C PRO A 16 3.71 2.57 -24.30
N TRP A 17 4.22 2.04 -23.19
CA TRP A 17 5.09 0.87 -23.19
C TRP A 17 4.34 -0.47 -23.06
N LEU A 18 3.03 -0.45 -22.82
CA LEU A 18 2.24 -1.65 -22.52
C LEU A 18 2.27 -2.67 -23.66
N ASP A 19 2.08 -2.21 -24.89
CA ASP A 19 1.98 -3.11 -26.05
C ASP A 19 3.29 -3.84 -26.38
N ALA A 20 4.42 -3.33 -25.90
CA ALA A 20 5.72 -3.97 -26.08
C ALA A 20 5.97 -5.10 -25.05
N MET A 21 5.14 -5.23 -24.03
CA MET A 21 5.28 -6.27 -23.01
C MET A 21 4.75 -7.62 -23.49
N LYS A 22 5.53 -8.67 -23.25
CA LYS A 22 5.08 -10.06 -23.40
C LYS A 22 4.42 -10.52 -22.10
N VAL A 23 3.39 -11.36 -22.23
CA VAL A 23 2.72 -12.01 -21.10
C VAL A 23 3.70 -12.88 -20.32
N GLY A 24 3.60 -12.86 -18.99
CA GLY A 24 4.40 -13.68 -18.09
C GLY A 24 5.85 -13.23 -17.92
N ARG A 25 6.23 -12.05 -18.42
CA ARG A 25 7.59 -11.55 -18.31
C ARG A 25 7.68 -10.25 -17.51
N TRP A 26 8.63 -10.22 -16.57
CA TRP A 26 8.97 -9.01 -15.83
C TRP A 26 9.84 -8.07 -16.65
N TYR A 27 9.59 -6.78 -16.48
CA TYR A 27 10.33 -5.69 -17.11
C TYR A 27 10.68 -4.60 -16.09
N ARG A 28 11.85 -4.02 -16.24
CA ARG A 28 12.19 -2.74 -15.60
C ARG A 28 11.55 -1.63 -16.43
N ILE A 29 10.57 -0.95 -15.88
CA ILE A 29 9.92 0.14 -16.61
C ILE A 29 10.52 1.52 -16.30
N SER A 30 11.44 1.61 -15.33
CA SER A 30 12.11 2.87 -14.97
C SER A 30 13.56 2.63 -14.59
N GLY A 31 14.29 3.72 -14.28
CA GLY A 31 15.66 3.64 -13.81
C GLY A 31 16.70 3.83 -14.91
N ASP A 32 17.96 3.47 -14.60
CA ASP A 32 19.13 3.69 -15.44
C ASP A 32 19.29 2.64 -16.57
N ARG A 33 18.57 1.55 -16.47
CA ARG A 33 18.57 0.45 -17.47
C ARG A 33 17.16 -0.11 -17.64
N PRO A 34 16.22 0.69 -18.15
CA PRO A 34 14.89 0.18 -18.43
C PRO A 34 14.91 -0.80 -19.60
N ASP A 35 14.00 -1.75 -19.56
CA ASP A 35 13.77 -2.70 -20.65
C ASP A 35 12.89 -2.06 -21.74
N LEU A 36 12.53 -2.81 -22.77
CA LEU A 36 11.62 -2.41 -23.86
C LEU A 36 12.11 -1.20 -24.69
N GLY A 37 13.42 -0.91 -24.68
CA GLY A 37 13.96 0.27 -25.38
C GLY A 37 13.50 1.61 -24.79
N LEU A 38 12.99 1.60 -23.57
CA LEU A 38 12.49 2.80 -22.92
C LEU A 38 13.63 3.78 -22.58
N PRO A 39 13.39 5.09 -22.66
CA PRO A 39 14.36 6.08 -22.22
C PRO A 39 14.70 5.93 -20.73
N VAL A 40 15.95 6.19 -20.39
CA VAL A 40 16.43 6.23 -19.01
C VAL A 40 15.63 7.24 -18.19
N THR A 41 15.27 6.84 -16.98
CA THR A 41 14.67 7.73 -16.00
C THR A 41 15.53 7.76 -14.74
N PRO A 42 15.50 8.86 -13.98
CA PRO A 42 16.29 8.94 -12.76
C PRO A 42 15.95 7.85 -11.76
N VAL A 43 16.95 7.23 -11.14
CA VAL A 43 16.78 6.35 -9.99
C VAL A 43 16.97 7.20 -8.73
N GLY A 44 16.06 7.04 -7.79
CA GLY A 44 15.84 7.97 -6.70
C GLY A 44 17.02 8.42 -5.88
N THR A 45 18.02 7.58 -5.56
CA THR A 45 19.12 8.02 -4.68
C THR A 45 20.24 8.77 -5.38
N ARG A 46 20.50 8.54 -6.65
CA ARG A 46 21.38 9.41 -7.42
C ARG A 46 20.79 10.80 -7.53
N PHE A 47 19.49 10.87 -7.62
CA PHE A 47 18.70 12.08 -7.60
C PHE A 47 18.83 12.85 -6.29
N LEU A 48 18.79 12.14 -5.16
CA LEU A 48 18.82 12.72 -3.83
C LEU A 48 20.22 13.17 -3.40
N ARG A 49 21.30 12.61 -3.97
CA ARG A 49 22.68 12.90 -3.57
C ARG A 49 23.27 14.14 -4.23
N ASP A 50 22.87 14.43 -5.46
CA ASP A 50 23.62 15.38 -6.27
C ASP A 50 23.21 16.85 -6.08
N GLY A 51 22.15 17.13 -5.30
CA GLY A 51 21.73 18.50 -4.97
C GLY A 51 21.46 19.41 -6.19
N ASP A 52 21.45 18.82 -7.37
CA ASP A 52 21.27 19.53 -8.63
C ASP A 52 19.81 19.98 -8.80
N PRO A 53 19.54 21.29 -8.77
CA PRO A 53 18.18 21.81 -8.93
C PRO A 53 17.58 21.54 -10.31
N ALA A 54 18.38 21.16 -11.30
CA ALA A 54 17.89 20.72 -12.62
C ALA A 54 17.30 19.31 -12.57
N ARG A 55 17.57 18.57 -11.50
CA ARG A 55 17.03 17.22 -11.24
C ARG A 55 15.95 17.33 -10.22
N ASP A 56 14.73 17.31 -10.59
CA ASP A 56 13.50 17.48 -9.83
C ASP A 56 13.69 17.92 -8.34
N PRO A 57 13.69 19.21 -8.06
CA PRO A 57 13.93 19.74 -6.72
C PRO A 57 12.88 19.27 -5.70
N ALA A 58 11.74 18.74 -6.19
CA ALA A 58 10.69 18.19 -5.36
C ALA A 58 11.07 16.88 -4.69
N LEU A 59 12.04 16.13 -5.25
CA LEU A 59 12.55 14.89 -4.64
C LEU A 59 13.83 15.08 -3.84
N ASN A 60 14.38 16.29 -3.80
CA ASN A 60 15.64 16.56 -3.10
C ASN A 60 15.40 16.71 -1.59
N PRO A 61 15.87 15.77 -0.74
CA PRO A 61 15.66 15.83 0.70
C PRO A 61 16.40 16.99 1.37
N VAL A 62 17.44 17.53 0.74
CA VAL A 62 18.19 18.69 1.27
C VAL A 62 17.38 19.98 1.18
N ARG A 63 16.44 20.05 0.26
CA ARG A 63 15.53 21.18 0.07
C ARG A 63 14.12 20.96 0.62
N GLY A 64 13.84 19.75 1.11
CA GLY A 64 12.60 19.45 1.80
C GLY A 64 12.52 20.07 3.20
N PRO A 65 11.50 19.73 3.96
CA PRO A 65 11.28 20.19 5.32
C PRO A 65 12.51 20.08 6.23
N HIS A 66 13.39 19.11 6.00
CA HIS A 66 14.63 18.93 6.75
C HIS A 66 15.63 20.07 6.59
N ALA A 67 15.74 20.67 5.41
CA ALA A 67 16.60 21.83 5.20
C ALA A 67 16.08 23.06 5.95
N ILE A 68 14.77 23.20 6.01
CA ILE A 68 14.11 24.25 6.79
C ILE A 68 14.38 24.03 8.27
N LEU A 69 14.23 22.81 8.77
CA LEU A 69 14.44 22.50 10.18
C LEU A 69 15.90 22.70 10.61
N ARG A 70 16.87 22.26 9.79
CA ARG A 70 18.30 22.55 10.04
C ARG A 70 18.58 24.05 10.10
N ARG A 71 17.97 24.82 9.21
CA ARG A 71 18.15 26.29 9.18
C ARG A 71 17.55 26.96 10.40
N LEU A 72 16.42 26.45 10.92
CA LEU A 72 15.74 27.00 12.09
C LEU A 72 16.36 26.57 13.42
N THR A 73 16.84 25.34 13.53
CA THR A 73 17.29 24.73 14.78
C THR A 73 18.81 24.59 14.89
N GLY A 74 19.55 24.73 13.79
CA GLY A 74 20.99 24.46 13.73
C GLY A 74 21.37 22.98 13.94
N ARG A 75 20.43 22.10 14.19
CA ARG A 75 20.64 20.67 14.48
C ARG A 75 20.06 19.79 13.38
N TYR A 76 20.73 18.66 13.12
CA TYR A 76 20.13 17.60 12.34
C TYR A 76 19.11 16.86 13.21
N VAL A 77 17.89 16.81 12.76
CA VAL A 77 16.79 16.07 13.40
C VAL A 77 17.06 14.56 13.45
N HIS A 78 18.13 14.10 12.87
CA HIS A 78 18.37 12.72 12.48
C HIS A 78 19.51 12.00 13.16
N ALA A 79 20.19 12.60 14.07
CA ALA A 79 21.01 11.83 14.97
C ALA A 79 20.04 11.19 16.00
N PRO A 80 19.89 9.93 16.06
CA PRO A 80 20.80 8.83 15.79
C PRO A 80 20.29 7.79 14.78
N TRP A 81 19.47 8.16 13.80
CA TRP A 81 18.94 7.14 12.89
C TRP A 81 19.96 6.81 11.83
N SER A 82 20.34 5.54 11.79
CA SER A 82 21.30 4.98 10.84
C SER A 82 20.78 4.85 9.42
N GLY A 83 19.56 5.36 9.16
CA GLY A 83 18.85 5.17 7.92
C GLY A 83 18.90 6.35 6.96
N ARG A 84 18.24 6.17 5.83
CA ARG A 84 18.07 7.19 4.81
C ARG A 84 16.90 8.10 5.17
N LEU A 85 16.95 9.32 4.66
CA LEU A 85 15.94 10.34 4.90
C LEU A 85 15.02 10.48 3.70
N GLY A 86 13.84 11.04 3.94
CA GLY A 86 12.88 11.35 2.90
C GLY A 86 12.36 10.11 2.23
N PHE A 87 12.15 10.21 0.93
CA PHE A 87 11.57 9.17 0.11
C PHE A 87 12.31 7.81 0.19
N ALA A 88 13.62 7.84 0.42
CA ALA A 88 14.38 6.61 0.59
C ALA A 88 13.93 5.81 1.82
N ALA A 89 13.64 6.47 2.93
CA ALA A 89 13.11 5.82 4.12
C ALA A 89 11.74 5.18 3.90
N MET A 90 10.87 5.88 3.16
CA MET A 90 9.53 5.38 2.85
C MET A 90 9.54 4.05 2.07
N THR A 91 10.56 3.83 1.24
CA THR A 91 10.64 2.63 0.39
C THR A 91 11.47 1.51 0.99
N GLU A 92 12.15 1.73 2.11
CA GLU A 92 13.02 0.71 2.71
C GLU A 92 12.20 -0.45 3.30
N ALA A 93 11.28 -0.14 4.21
CA ALA A 93 10.40 -1.16 4.80
C ALA A 93 9.10 -0.55 5.36
N TRP A 94 8.15 -1.41 5.67
CA TRP A 94 6.93 -1.16 6.45
C TRP A 94 5.95 -0.13 5.89
N ASN A 95 6.17 0.36 4.68
CA ASN A 95 5.23 1.24 4.00
C ASN A 95 4.64 0.58 2.77
N GLY A 96 3.31 0.66 2.67
CA GLY A 96 2.55 0.29 1.49
C GLY A 96 2.52 1.40 0.44
N ALA A 97 2.08 1.03 -0.74
CA ALA A 97 1.71 1.96 -1.81
C ALA A 97 0.27 1.72 -2.22
N VAL A 98 -0.37 2.70 -2.85
CA VAL A 98 -1.64 2.50 -3.52
C VAL A 98 -1.51 2.78 -5.00
N LEU A 99 -2.36 2.14 -5.81
CA LEU A 99 -2.49 2.47 -7.22
C LEU A 99 -3.66 3.44 -7.40
N ALA A 100 -3.34 4.70 -7.65
CA ALA A 100 -4.31 5.75 -7.93
C ALA A 100 -4.61 5.79 -9.43
N THR A 101 -5.64 5.09 -9.86
CA THR A 101 -6.00 4.92 -11.27
C THR A 101 -6.45 6.20 -11.95
N ARG A 102 -6.90 7.20 -11.19
CA ARG A 102 -7.36 8.50 -11.70
C ARG A 102 -6.34 9.63 -11.57
N PHE A 103 -5.17 9.36 -11.01
CA PHE A 103 -4.11 10.36 -10.85
C PHE A 103 -3.01 10.18 -11.89
N GLY A 104 -2.94 11.09 -12.86
CA GLY A 104 -2.13 10.94 -14.08
C GLY A 104 -2.88 10.20 -15.20
N ASP A 105 -2.29 10.19 -16.40
CA ASP A 105 -2.94 9.63 -17.60
C ASP A 105 -3.11 8.11 -17.52
N SER A 106 -2.07 7.41 -17.06
CA SER A 106 -2.09 5.94 -16.89
C SER A 106 -2.16 5.50 -15.43
N GLY A 107 -2.53 6.40 -14.52
CA GLY A 107 -2.47 6.18 -13.07
C GLY A 107 -1.10 6.43 -12.48
N SER A 108 -1.01 6.33 -11.15
CA SER A 108 0.23 6.52 -10.39
C SER A 108 0.28 5.62 -9.17
N LEU A 109 1.47 5.20 -8.78
CA LEU A 109 1.69 4.60 -7.46
C LEU A 109 1.94 5.73 -6.45
N ILE A 110 1.17 5.75 -5.38
CA ILE A 110 1.27 6.79 -4.34
C ILE A 110 1.88 6.18 -3.08
N LEU A 111 2.87 6.87 -2.52
CA LEU A 111 3.53 6.51 -1.26
C LEU A 111 3.49 7.65 -0.26
N PHE A 112 3.28 7.25 0.99
CA PHE A 112 3.36 8.09 2.18
C PHE A 112 3.81 7.24 3.37
N GLY A 113 4.43 7.85 4.38
CA GLY A 113 4.73 7.21 5.65
C GLY A 113 6.20 7.29 6.06
N GLY A 114 6.49 6.86 7.30
CA GLY A 114 7.82 6.97 7.90
C GLY A 114 8.81 5.88 7.47
N GLY A 115 8.32 4.70 7.12
CA GLY A 115 9.17 3.55 6.77
C GLY A 115 10.08 3.11 7.91
N HIS A 116 10.98 2.18 7.62
CA HIS A 116 11.89 1.59 8.62
C HIS A 116 12.73 2.61 9.40
N ASN A 117 13.07 3.71 8.77
CA ASN A 117 13.91 4.74 9.38
C ASN A 117 13.14 5.81 10.12
N ASN A 118 11.84 5.62 10.31
CA ASN A 118 10.98 6.58 11.00
C ASN A 118 11.15 7.99 10.46
N TYR A 119 10.97 8.15 9.16
CA TYR A 119 10.97 9.44 8.53
C TYR A 119 9.77 10.27 8.99
N PHE A 120 10.02 11.54 9.34
CA PHE A 120 9.00 12.40 9.94
C PHE A 120 8.37 13.41 8.98
N GLY A 121 8.75 13.40 7.72
CA GLY A 121 8.12 14.27 6.73
C GLY A 121 6.74 13.75 6.34
N SER A 122 5.76 14.64 6.27
CA SER A 122 4.42 14.30 5.80
C SER A 122 4.23 14.51 4.30
N ASP A 123 5.32 14.51 3.55
CA ASP A 123 5.31 14.62 2.10
C ASP A 123 4.77 13.35 1.43
N VAL A 124 4.00 13.56 0.37
CA VAL A 124 3.40 12.49 -0.44
C VAL A 124 4.11 12.39 -1.77
N HIS A 125 4.44 11.18 -2.18
CA HIS A 125 5.15 10.90 -3.43
C HIS A 125 4.30 10.10 -4.40
N ALA A 126 4.47 10.36 -5.68
CA ALA A 126 3.81 9.64 -6.77
C ALA A 126 4.82 9.16 -7.81
N PHE A 127 4.68 7.91 -8.24
CA PHE A 127 5.29 7.41 -9.45
C PHE A 127 4.27 7.46 -10.57
N ASP A 128 4.47 8.37 -11.50
CA ASP A 128 3.62 8.50 -12.68
C ASP A 128 3.94 7.38 -13.68
N ILE A 129 2.95 6.55 -13.97
CA ILE A 129 3.14 5.32 -14.75
C ILE A 129 3.44 5.64 -16.23
N ALA A 130 2.81 6.67 -16.80
CA ALA A 130 3.02 7.06 -18.19
C ALA A 130 4.44 7.62 -18.40
N THR A 131 4.86 8.54 -17.55
CA THR A 131 6.18 9.19 -17.64
C THR A 131 7.29 8.39 -16.97
N ARG A 132 6.94 7.42 -16.13
CA ARG A 132 7.86 6.54 -15.39
C ARG A 132 8.81 7.27 -14.46
N LYS A 133 8.30 8.37 -13.85
CA LYS A 133 9.07 9.25 -12.96
C LYS A 133 8.41 9.39 -11.60
N TRP A 134 9.23 9.42 -10.57
CA TRP A 134 8.82 9.81 -9.24
C TRP A 134 8.74 11.33 -9.11
N ARG A 135 7.75 11.82 -8.39
CA ARG A 135 7.62 13.22 -8.01
C ARG A 135 7.01 13.35 -6.62
N ARG A 136 7.40 14.37 -5.88
CA ARG A 136 6.72 14.79 -4.67
C ARG A 136 5.50 15.62 -5.07
N ILE A 137 4.33 15.23 -4.62
CA ILE A 137 3.06 15.86 -4.98
C ILE A 137 2.46 16.72 -3.86
N SER A 138 2.99 16.59 -2.65
CA SER A 138 2.67 17.44 -1.51
C SER A 138 3.95 17.72 -0.73
N ASP A 139 4.16 18.96 -0.37
CA ASP A 139 5.21 19.33 0.57
C ASP A 139 4.82 18.88 1.96
N GLY A 140 5.74 18.22 2.63
CA GLY A 140 5.50 17.73 3.97
C GLY A 140 5.77 18.78 5.03
N PHE A 141 5.04 18.68 6.12
CA PHE A 141 5.38 19.35 7.35
C PHE A 141 6.42 18.51 8.11
N VAL A 142 7.44 19.16 8.64
CA VAL A 142 8.41 18.53 9.54
C VAL A 142 8.62 19.46 10.72
N GLN A 143 8.21 19.04 11.87
CA GLN A 143 8.48 19.78 13.10
C GLN A 143 9.22 18.89 14.10
N GLY A 144 10.16 19.51 14.77
CA GLY A 144 10.72 19.00 16.00
C GLY A 144 12.03 18.26 15.86
N THR A 145 12.73 18.25 16.99
CA THR A 145 13.86 17.37 17.25
C THR A 145 13.32 16.11 17.94
N ARG A 146 14.13 15.06 18.05
CA ARG A 146 13.80 13.87 18.87
C ARG A 146 13.31 14.25 20.27
N ASP A 147 13.83 15.32 20.85
CA ASP A 147 13.44 15.81 22.17
C ASP A 147 12.02 16.37 22.19
N SER A 148 11.52 16.87 21.05
CA SER A 148 10.12 17.26 20.87
C SER A 148 9.19 16.05 20.72
N TYR A 149 9.71 14.90 20.32
CA TYR A 149 8.94 13.65 20.19
C TYR A 149 8.78 12.90 21.52
N GLY A 150 9.67 13.09 22.47
CA GLY A 150 9.48 12.64 23.85
C GLY A 150 8.25 13.25 24.49
N ALA A 151 7.73 14.29 23.90
CA ALA A 151 6.48 14.92 24.26
C ALA A 151 5.37 14.41 23.30
N GLY A 152 5.00 13.15 23.39
CA GLY A 152 3.77 12.62 22.78
C GLY A 152 2.50 13.38 23.19
N ALA A 153 2.67 14.36 24.08
CA ALA A 153 1.69 15.34 24.50
C ALA A 153 1.38 16.42 23.45
N TYR A 154 2.21 16.61 22.42
CA TYR A 154 2.01 17.72 21.49
C TYR A 154 1.13 17.39 20.29
N TYR A 155 0.92 16.12 19.98
CA TYR A 155 0.10 15.70 18.84
C TYR A 155 -0.88 14.61 19.23
N PRO A 156 -1.88 14.94 20.05
CA PRO A 156 -2.81 13.94 20.59
C PRO A 156 -3.59 13.18 19.52
N ASP A 157 -3.76 13.79 18.36
CA ASP A 157 -4.48 13.23 17.22
C ASP A 157 -3.56 12.63 16.16
N ALA A 158 -2.26 12.52 16.41
CA ALA A 158 -1.25 12.08 15.45
C ALA A 158 -1.20 12.93 14.16
N GLU A 159 -1.37 14.25 14.33
CA GLU A 159 -1.36 15.22 13.24
C GLU A 159 -0.39 16.36 13.50
N TYR A 160 0.15 16.91 12.43
CA TYR A 160 0.85 18.18 12.44
C TYR A 160 -0.10 19.37 12.44
N PRO A 161 0.37 20.59 12.80
CA PRO A 161 -0.46 21.79 12.82
C PRO A 161 -1.10 22.17 11.47
N ASP A 162 -0.59 21.66 10.36
CA ASP A 162 -1.15 21.84 9.02
C ASP A 162 -2.23 20.79 8.66
N GLY A 163 -2.59 19.92 9.60
CA GLY A 163 -3.56 18.85 9.42
C GLY A 163 -3.02 17.61 8.70
N SER A 164 -1.72 17.61 8.36
CA SER A 164 -1.10 16.39 7.81
C SER A 164 -0.81 15.38 8.93
N PRO A 165 -0.95 14.07 8.65
CA PRO A 165 -0.69 13.06 9.67
C PRO A 165 0.81 12.94 9.98
N LEU A 166 1.12 12.62 11.23
CA LEU A 166 2.42 12.06 11.57
C LEU A 166 2.64 10.78 10.77
N PRO A 167 3.75 10.65 10.04
CA PRO A 167 3.95 9.52 9.15
C PRO A 167 4.17 8.22 9.92
N PRO A 168 3.20 7.28 9.89
CA PRO A 168 3.34 5.97 10.51
C PRO A 168 4.10 5.00 9.62
N HIS A 169 4.40 3.82 10.15
CA HIS A 169 4.61 2.64 9.33
C HIS A 169 3.25 2.24 8.75
N THR A 170 3.01 2.49 7.48
CA THR A 170 1.67 2.31 6.90
C THR A 170 1.30 0.86 6.66
N TYR A 171 2.28 -0.05 6.56
CA TYR A 171 2.05 -1.47 6.27
C TYR A 171 1.02 -1.67 5.14
N GLY A 172 0.04 -2.54 5.35
CA GLY A 172 -1.11 -2.75 4.47
C GLY A 172 -2.33 -1.87 4.80
N TYR A 173 -2.19 -0.83 5.64
CA TYR A 173 -3.30 0.04 6.03
C TYR A 173 -3.69 1.10 5.01
N VAL A 174 -3.20 1.01 3.79
CA VAL A 174 -3.42 2.01 2.76
C VAL A 174 -4.17 1.45 1.56
N GLN A 175 -5.15 2.21 1.08
CA GLN A 175 -5.97 1.88 -0.08
C GLN A 175 -6.31 3.14 -0.89
N TYR A 176 -6.88 2.95 -2.07
CA TYR A 176 -7.29 4.02 -2.95
C TYR A 176 -8.80 3.98 -3.23
N ASP A 177 -9.45 5.12 -2.99
CA ASP A 177 -10.82 5.37 -3.42
C ASP A 177 -10.82 6.10 -4.78
N SER A 178 -11.24 5.40 -5.81
CA SER A 178 -11.30 5.97 -7.16
C SER A 178 -12.43 7.00 -7.34
N VAL A 179 -13.47 6.97 -6.52
CA VAL A 179 -14.58 7.94 -6.60
C VAL A 179 -14.16 9.29 -6.06
N GLY A 180 -13.59 9.31 -4.85
CA GLY A 180 -13.06 10.52 -4.22
C GLY A 180 -11.73 11.00 -4.81
N ASN A 181 -11.02 10.16 -5.57
CA ASN A 181 -9.61 10.31 -5.92
C ASN A 181 -8.75 10.50 -4.67
N ASP A 182 -8.96 9.60 -3.69
CA ASP A 182 -8.41 9.70 -2.35
C ASP A 182 -7.43 8.55 -2.05
N TYR A 183 -6.28 8.90 -1.51
CA TYR A 183 -5.43 7.96 -0.78
C TYR A 183 -5.99 7.83 0.63
N LEU A 184 -6.40 6.62 1.00
CA LEU A 184 -6.98 6.30 2.29
C LEU A 184 -5.93 5.64 3.17
N MET A 185 -5.78 6.09 4.41
CA MET A 185 -4.92 5.49 5.42
C MET A 185 -5.73 5.24 6.69
N LEU A 186 -5.87 3.98 7.09
CA LEU A 186 -6.70 3.62 8.24
C LEU A 186 -6.00 3.89 9.57
N LYS A 187 -4.67 3.76 9.61
CA LYS A 187 -3.86 3.95 10.81
C LYS A 187 -3.31 5.37 10.86
N GLY A 188 -3.64 6.09 11.92
CA GLY A 188 -3.11 7.42 12.20
C GLY A 188 -2.20 7.42 13.42
N ASN A 189 -1.12 6.63 13.40
CA ASN A 189 -0.16 6.63 14.49
C ASN A 189 1.26 6.62 14.00
N SER A 190 2.08 7.45 14.60
CA SER A 190 3.52 7.27 14.53
C SER A 190 3.95 6.36 15.67
N GLU A 191 4.69 5.31 15.37
CA GLU A 191 5.39 4.47 16.36
C GLU A 191 6.50 5.25 17.09
N LEU A 192 6.43 6.57 17.09
CA LEU A 192 7.50 7.50 17.39
C LEU A 192 7.42 8.13 18.78
N GLY A 193 6.81 7.45 19.73
CA GLY A 193 6.83 7.93 21.10
C GLY A 193 6.53 6.83 22.09
N PRO A 194 7.13 6.88 23.28
CA PRO A 194 6.96 5.84 24.30
C PRO A 194 5.52 5.74 24.85
N ASN A 195 4.63 6.67 24.47
CA ASN A 195 3.25 6.74 24.98
C ASN A 195 2.22 6.85 23.85
N VAL A 196 2.58 6.59 22.61
CA VAL A 196 1.64 6.69 21.49
C VAL A 196 0.95 5.34 21.35
N THR A 197 -0.19 5.20 22.00
CA THR A 197 -1.10 4.10 21.70
C THR A 197 -1.46 4.15 20.23
N ALA A 198 -1.43 3.00 19.58
CA ALA A 198 -1.84 2.84 18.19
C ALA A 198 -3.32 3.24 18.06
N VAL A 199 -3.56 4.50 17.70
CA VAL A 199 -4.90 5.05 17.62
C VAL A 199 -5.44 4.82 16.22
N ALA A 200 -6.64 4.29 16.12
CA ALA A 200 -7.34 4.24 14.86
C ALA A 200 -7.89 5.63 14.54
N THR A 201 -7.10 6.41 13.83
CA THR A 201 -7.51 7.70 13.25
C THR A 201 -7.26 7.64 11.75
N PRO A 202 -8.31 7.52 10.94
CA PRO A 202 -8.13 7.50 9.50
C PRO A 202 -7.68 8.86 8.98
N HIS A 203 -6.80 8.85 8.00
CA HIS A 203 -6.42 10.04 7.26
C HIS A 203 -6.65 9.82 5.78
N ILE A 204 -7.10 10.85 5.12
CA ILE A 204 -7.49 10.83 3.72
C ILE A 204 -6.75 11.95 3.01
N PHE A 205 -5.94 11.60 2.01
CA PHE A 205 -5.28 12.59 1.16
C PHE A 205 -5.99 12.68 -0.19
N ASN A 206 -6.64 13.80 -0.45
CA ASN A 206 -7.27 14.03 -1.74
C ASN A 206 -6.20 14.41 -2.78
N LEU A 207 -6.07 13.60 -3.83
CA LEU A 207 -5.02 13.74 -4.84
C LEU A 207 -5.23 14.96 -5.76
N ASP A 208 -6.48 15.39 -5.98
CA ASP A 208 -6.77 16.56 -6.81
C ASP A 208 -6.46 17.85 -6.06
N ARG A 209 -6.88 17.94 -4.79
CA ARG A 209 -6.68 19.11 -3.93
C ARG A 209 -5.31 19.13 -3.25
N ARG A 210 -4.65 17.99 -3.15
CA ARG A 210 -3.37 17.78 -2.42
C ARG A 210 -3.48 18.19 -0.95
N GLN A 211 -4.57 17.80 -0.32
CA GLN A 211 -4.89 18.17 1.05
C GLN A 211 -5.28 16.94 1.85
N TRP A 212 -4.83 16.94 3.10
CA TRP A 212 -5.22 15.96 4.09
C TRP A 212 -6.55 16.35 4.73
N ARG A 213 -7.31 15.35 5.11
CA ARG A 213 -8.48 15.44 5.98
C ARG A 213 -8.49 14.25 6.92
N ARG A 214 -9.00 14.46 8.11
CA ARG A 214 -9.03 13.46 9.16
C ARG A 214 -10.42 12.84 9.30
N GLY A 215 -10.46 11.52 9.54
CA GLY A 215 -11.65 10.84 10.08
C GLY A 215 -11.73 10.94 11.60
N PRO A 216 -12.86 10.56 12.18
CA PRO A 216 -13.02 10.54 13.64
C PRO A 216 -12.11 9.47 14.26
N ARG A 217 -11.54 9.79 15.42
CA ARG A 217 -10.80 8.82 16.21
C ARG A 217 -11.72 7.73 16.72
N HIS A 218 -11.35 6.46 16.57
CA HIS A 218 -12.10 5.36 17.17
C HIS A 218 -11.79 5.25 18.65
N ALA A 219 -12.83 5.17 19.50
CA ALA A 219 -12.66 5.19 20.95
C ALA A 219 -11.91 3.97 21.52
N SER A 220 -12.03 2.83 20.85
CA SER A 220 -11.54 1.53 21.38
C SER A 220 -10.62 0.78 20.40
N ALA A 221 -10.57 1.18 19.11
CA ALA A 221 -9.77 0.45 18.15
C ALA A 221 -8.29 0.79 18.30
N VAL A 222 -7.49 -0.25 18.43
CA VAL A 222 -6.04 -0.20 18.39
C VAL A 222 -5.61 -0.86 17.07
N LEU A 223 -5.00 -0.09 16.18
CA LEU A 223 -4.46 -0.57 14.91
C LEU A 223 -2.95 -0.69 15.05
N ASN A 224 -2.49 -1.85 15.45
CA ASN A 224 -1.09 -2.15 15.71
C ASN A 224 -0.27 -2.31 14.43
N SER A 225 1.02 -2.60 14.60
CA SER A 225 1.94 -2.92 13.52
C SER A 225 1.44 -4.11 12.70
N GLY A 226 1.77 -4.14 11.41
CA GLY A 226 1.51 -5.29 10.55
C GLY A 226 0.06 -5.52 10.13
N GLY A 227 -0.83 -4.56 10.33
CA GLY A 227 -2.20 -4.67 9.87
C GLY A 227 -2.35 -4.50 8.35
N PHE A 228 -3.53 -4.81 7.86
CA PHE A 228 -3.85 -4.89 6.44
C PHE A 228 -5.29 -4.45 6.17
N THR A 229 -5.54 -3.98 4.96
CA THR A 229 -6.83 -3.45 4.53
C THR A 229 -7.20 -3.88 3.12
N THR A 230 -8.49 -3.77 2.81
CA THR A 230 -8.99 -3.80 1.44
C THR A 230 -10.07 -2.74 1.24
N TRP A 231 -10.18 -2.22 0.02
CA TRP A 231 -11.19 -1.23 -0.35
C TRP A 231 -12.38 -1.90 -1.02
N ASP A 232 -13.54 -1.75 -0.41
CA ASP A 232 -14.83 -2.15 -0.98
C ASP A 232 -15.49 -0.95 -1.67
N ALA A 233 -15.30 -0.88 -2.98
CA ALA A 233 -15.87 0.23 -3.76
C ALA A 233 -17.42 0.18 -3.80
N GLY A 234 -17.99 -1.01 -3.70
CA GLY A 234 -19.45 -1.19 -3.73
C GLY A 234 -20.15 -0.64 -2.48
N ARG A 235 -19.54 -0.79 -1.34
CA ARG A 235 -20.02 -0.26 -0.04
C ARG A 235 -19.36 1.05 0.33
N ARG A 236 -18.35 1.49 -0.43
CA ARG A 236 -17.48 2.62 -0.08
C ARG A 236 -16.91 2.47 1.34
N ALA A 237 -16.35 1.31 1.60
CA ALA A 237 -15.85 0.93 2.90
C ALA A 237 -14.37 0.50 2.82
N LEU A 238 -13.56 1.05 3.70
CA LEU A 238 -12.21 0.59 3.95
C LEU A 238 -12.27 -0.45 5.07
N TRP A 239 -12.22 -1.72 4.70
CA TRP A 239 -12.12 -2.82 5.64
C TRP A 239 -10.69 -2.96 6.12
N GLY A 240 -10.52 -3.11 7.43
CA GLY A 240 -9.23 -3.25 8.05
C GLY A 240 -9.20 -4.31 9.14
N HIS A 241 -8.03 -4.91 9.30
CA HIS A 241 -7.71 -5.79 10.42
C HIS A 241 -6.47 -5.27 11.11
N SER A 242 -6.53 -5.18 12.45
CA SER A 242 -5.35 -4.83 13.24
C SER A 242 -4.31 -5.94 13.16
N GLY A 243 -3.04 -5.57 13.13
CA GLY A 243 -1.96 -6.51 13.45
C GLY A 243 -2.00 -6.88 14.93
N ASP A 244 -1.20 -7.84 15.32
CA ASP A 244 -1.21 -8.38 16.68
C ASP A 244 0.07 -8.08 17.46
N ASP A 245 0.12 -6.92 18.06
CA ASP A 245 1.11 -6.63 19.10
C ASP A 245 0.42 -6.39 20.47
N GLY A 246 -0.54 -7.25 20.82
CA GLY A 246 -1.13 -7.30 22.18
C GLY A 246 -2.37 -6.44 22.41
N GLY A 247 -3.08 -6.02 21.39
CA GLY A 247 -4.21 -5.09 21.50
C GLY A 247 -5.56 -5.56 20.97
N GLY A 248 -5.82 -6.84 20.87
CA GLY A 248 -7.13 -7.34 20.45
C GLY A 248 -7.33 -7.24 18.93
N ASN A 249 -7.25 -8.36 18.30
CA ASN A 249 -7.53 -8.56 16.88
C ASN A 249 -8.92 -8.05 16.53
N ALA A 250 -9.01 -6.97 15.76
CA ALA A 250 -10.26 -6.38 15.33
C ALA A 250 -10.38 -6.36 13.81
N PHE A 251 -11.53 -6.72 13.32
CA PHE A 251 -11.99 -6.46 11.98
C PHE A 251 -12.97 -5.29 12.02
N ILE A 252 -12.70 -4.26 11.24
CA ILE A 252 -13.45 -3.00 11.31
C ILE A 252 -13.60 -2.38 9.93
N ALA A 253 -14.68 -1.64 9.72
CA ALA A 253 -14.90 -0.82 8.55
C ALA A 253 -14.77 0.67 8.86
N PHE A 254 -14.22 1.42 7.93
CA PHE A 254 -14.29 2.87 7.90
C PHE A 254 -14.96 3.33 6.60
N TYR A 255 -15.95 4.19 6.73
CA TYR A 255 -16.69 4.78 5.61
C TYR A 255 -16.25 6.24 5.47
N PRO A 256 -15.54 6.64 4.40
CA PRO A 256 -14.89 7.95 4.32
C PRO A 256 -15.83 9.12 3.97
N ASP A 257 -17.09 8.83 3.66
CA ASP A 257 -18.03 9.83 3.17
C ASP A 257 -18.73 10.60 4.30
N GLY A 258 -19.01 11.86 4.04
CA GLY A 258 -19.72 12.75 4.94
C GLY A 258 -18.79 13.59 5.83
N ALA A 259 -19.16 14.87 5.99
CA ALA A 259 -18.51 15.77 6.94
C ALA A 259 -19.24 15.75 8.28
N ASN A 260 -18.49 15.73 9.37
CA ASN A 260 -19.01 15.80 10.73
C ASN A 260 -18.97 17.22 11.28
N SER A 261 -19.76 17.50 12.30
CA SER A 261 -19.82 18.83 12.93
C SER A 261 -18.53 19.25 13.62
N ASP A 262 -17.66 18.30 13.96
CA ASP A 262 -16.32 18.53 14.55
C ASP A 262 -15.21 18.73 13.51
N GLY A 263 -15.57 18.83 12.23
CA GLY A 263 -14.63 19.01 11.13
C GLY A 263 -13.95 17.72 10.66
N THR A 264 -14.26 16.56 11.24
CA THR A 264 -13.81 15.26 10.74
C THR A 264 -14.68 14.77 9.57
N PHE A 265 -14.21 13.72 8.88
CA PHE A 265 -14.90 13.14 7.72
C PHE A 265 -15.11 11.65 7.91
N GLY A 266 -16.28 11.18 7.48
CA GLY A 266 -16.59 9.77 7.50
C GLY A 266 -17.03 9.26 8.88
N ARG A 267 -17.18 7.96 8.96
CA ARG A 267 -17.62 7.28 10.18
C ARG A 267 -17.04 5.89 10.28
N TRP A 268 -16.86 5.42 11.51
CA TRP A 268 -16.56 4.03 11.79
C TRP A 268 -17.82 3.17 11.68
N GLY A 269 -17.64 1.93 11.20
CA GLY A 269 -18.58 0.86 11.38
C GLY A 269 -18.45 0.20 12.75
N GLU A 270 -19.12 -0.92 12.91
CA GLU A 270 -18.99 -1.73 14.12
C GLU A 270 -17.63 -2.42 14.14
N TRP A 271 -17.17 -2.67 15.36
CA TRP A 271 -15.99 -3.46 15.61
C TRP A 271 -16.38 -4.93 15.77
N TYR A 272 -15.69 -5.79 15.07
CA TYR A 272 -15.86 -7.23 15.19
C TYR A 272 -14.59 -7.85 15.75
N PRO A 273 -14.68 -8.81 16.72
CA PRO A 273 -13.50 -9.52 17.22
C PRO A 273 -12.84 -10.29 16.07
N SER A 274 -11.54 -10.54 16.22
CA SER A 274 -10.78 -11.31 15.24
C SER A 274 -11.42 -12.68 14.98
N LYS A 275 -11.42 -13.03 13.72
CA LYS A 275 -12.10 -14.24 13.24
C LYS A 275 -11.12 -15.33 12.81
N PHE A 276 -9.82 -15.05 12.94
CA PHE A 276 -8.76 -15.95 12.49
C PHE A 276 -8.11 -16.66 13.67
N PRO A 277 -7.74 -17.93 13.52
CA PRO A 277 -6.92 -18.61 14.52
C PRO A 277 -5.48 -18.07 14.46
N GLY A 278 -4.93 -17.72 15.61
CA GLY A 278 -3.54 -17.29 15.75
C GLY A 278 -3.30 -15.80 15.50
N ILE A 279 -2.04 -15.44 15.50
CA ILE A 279 -1.54 -14.08 15.32
C ILE A 279 -1.70 -13.67 13.87
N ALA A 280 -2.36 -12.55 13.65
CA ALA A 280 -2.70 -12.06 12.33
C ALA A 280 -1.81 -10.89 11.87
N ASN A 281 -0.52 -10.91 12.24
CA ASN A 281 0.44 -9.92 11.78
C ASN A 281 0.84 -10.12 10.32
N HIS A 282 1.02 -9.01 9.61
CA HIS A 282 1.66 -8.99 8.29
C HIS A 282 0.99 -9.87 7.23
N ASN A 283 -0.30 -10.05 7.35
CA ASN A 283 -1.13 -10.76 6.39
C ASN A 283 -1.50 -9.85 5.21
N ALA A 284 -2.23 -10.41 4.23
CA ALA A 284 -2.81 -9.65 3.13
C ALA A 284 -4.31 -9.92 3.04
N MET A 285 -5.06 -8.94 2.59
CA MET A 285 -6.51 -9.01 2.44
C MET A 285 -6.94 -8.31 1.16
N GLN A 286 -7.82 -8.96 0.41
CA GLN A 286 -8.36 -8.41 -0.83
C GLN A 286 -9.82 -8.78 -1.00
N ILE A 287 -10.64 -7.81 -1.38
CA ILE A 287 -12.00 -8.09 -1.82
C ILE A 287 -12.00 -8.63 -3.25
N ASP A 288 -12.76 -9.69 -3.50
CA ASP A 288 -13.19 -10.08 -4.83
C ASP A 288 -14.51 -9.35 -5.13
N PRO A 289 -14.49 -8.31 -5.97
CA PRO A 289 -15.66 -7.47 -6.16
C PRO A 289 -16.74 -8.14 -7.03
N VAL A 290 -16.37 -9.19 -7.75
CA VAL A 290 -17.31 -9.97 -8.59
C VAL A 290 -18.15 -10.91 -7.74
N ARG A 291 -17.51 -11.50 -6.73
CA ARG A 291 -18.15 -12.49 -5.85
C ARG A 291 -18.60 -11.93 -4.52
N ASP A 292 -18.23 -10.67 -4.26
CA ASP A 292 -18.57 -9.96 -3.04
C ASP A 292 -18.07 -10.71 -1.78
N ILE A 293 -16.80 -11.06 -1.78
CA ILE A 293 -16.13 -11.80 -0.72
C ILE A 293 -14.79 -11.17 -0.39
N VAL A 294 -14.47 -11.05 0.88
CA VAL A 294 -13.12 -10.66 1.33
C VAL A 294 -12.30 -11.91 1.59
N VAL A 295 -11.19 -12.04 0.87
CA VAL A 295 -10.22 -13.12 1.06
C VAL A 295 -9.04 -12.61 1.85
N VAL A 296 -8.65 -13.36 2.88
CA VAL A 296 -7.53 -13.05 3.77
C VAL A 296 -6.51 -14.17 3.74
N LEU A 297 -5.26 -13.81 3.47
CA LEU A 297 -4.11 -14.70 3.61
C LEU A 297 -3.59 -14.60 5.04
N VAL A 298 -3.53 -15.71 5.75
CA VAL A 298 -3.00 -15.79 7.12
C VAL A 298 -1.72 -16.60 7.12
N HIS A 299 -0.57 -15.93 7.12
CA HIS A 299 0.73 -16.58 7.01
C HIS A 299 1.06 -17.49 8.21
N ALA A 300 0.61 -17.12 9.42
CA ALA A 300 0.88 -17.89 10.64
C ALA A 300 0.32 -19.31 10.61
N CYS A 301 -0.70 -19.58 9.82
CA CYS A 301 -1.27 -20.91 9.67
C CYS A 301 -1.26 -21.42 8.22
N ASP A 302 -0.65 -20.69 7.30
CA ASP A 302 -0.55 -21.02 5.87
C ASP A 302 -1.91 -21.32 5.22
N LYS A 303 -2.91 -20.48 5.52
CA LYS A 303 -4.30 -20.66 5.09
C LYS A 303 -4.94 -19.37 4.58
N LEU A 304 -5.97 -19.57 3.76
CA LEU A 304 -6.88 -18.54 3.35
C LEU A 304 -8.19 -18.62 4.12
N PHE A 305 -8.73 -17.46 4.40
CA PHE A 305 -10.06 -17.31 5.00
C PHE A 305 -10.91 -16.38 4.17
N ALA A 306 -12.22 -16.62 4.22
CA ALA A 306 -13.23 -15.76 3.64
C ALA A 306 -13.99 -15.02 4.74
N ILE A 307 -14.30 -13.74 4.48
CA ILE A 307 -15.23 -12.95 5.28
C ILE A 307 -16.36 -12.50 4.36
N ASP A 308 -17.59 -12.60 4.84
CA ASP A 308 -18.74 -12.03 4.17
C ASP A 308 -18.85 -10.55 4.51
N PRO A 309 -18.62 -9.62 3.57
CA PRO A 309 -18.75 -8.21 3.84
C PRO A 309 -20.21 -7.76 4.02
N ALA A 310 -21.19 -8.60 3.67
CA ALA A 310 -22.61 -8.35 3.93
C ALA A 310 -23.02 -8.76 5.35
N ASP A 311 -22.30 -9.72 5.96
CA ASP A 311 -22.44 -10.09 7.37
C ASP A 311 -21.06 -10.18 8.03
N PRO A 312 -20.42 -9.05 8.30
CA PRO A 312 -19.09 -9.03 8.91
C PRO A 312 -19.09 -9.51 10.37
N SER A 313 -20.26 -9.75 10.98
CA SER A 313 -20.38 -10.37 12.30
C SER A 313 -20.18 -11.88 12.24
N ALA A 314 -20.42 -12.51 11.09
CA ALA A 314 -20.24 -13.94 10.89
C ALA A 314 -18.76 -14.37 11.07
N ARG A 315 -18.57 -15.63 11.42
CA ARG A 315 -17.23 -16.22 11.54
C ARG A 315 -16.55 -16.28 10.18
N ALA A 316 -15.27 -15.92 10.12
CA ALA A 316 -14.45 -16.17 8.95
C ALA A 316 -14.34 -17.69 8.69
N LEU A 317 -14.51 -18.08 7.44
CA LEU A 317 -14.47 -19.48 7.03
C LEU A 317 -13.17 -19.80 6.31
N PRO A 318 -12.48 -20.91 6.64
CA PRO A 318 -11.31 -21.32 5.89
C PRO A 318 -11.73 -21.74 4.47
N LEU A 319 -10.97 -21.28 3.48
CA LEU A 319 -11.15 -21.69 2.09
C LEU A 319 -10.41 -22.98 1.81
N ARG A 320 -11.03 -23.85 1.04
CA ARG A 320 -10.40 -25.07 0.49
C ARG A 320 -9.67 -24.69 -0.78
N THR A 321 -8.40 -25.08 -0.87
CA THR A 321 -7.58 -24.78 -2.04
C THR A 321 -6.91 -26.02 -2.58
N SER A 322 -6.67 -26.03 -3.89
CA SER A 322 -5.88 -27.05 -4.60
C SER A 322 -4.92 -26.40 -5.60
N GLY A 323 -4.15 -27.21 -6.30
CA GLY A 323 -3.19 -26.76 -7.31
C GLY A 323 -1.87 -26.29 -6.71
N ASP A 324 -1.17 -25.43 -7.44
CA ASP A 324 0.19 -24.98 -7.12
C ASP A 324 0.17 -23.86 -6.06
N ALA A 325 -0.30 -24.19 -4.86
CA ALA A 325 -0.39 -23.23 -3.76
C ALA A 325 0.98 -22.68 -3.38
N PRO A 326 1.12 -21.34 -3.21
CA PRO A 326 2.34 -20.77 -2.68
C PRO A 326 2.48 -21.09 -1.18
N ARG A 327 3.70 -21.08 -0.69
CA ARG A 327 3.89 -20.88 0.74
C ARG A 327 3.51 -19.44 1.07
N ILE A 328 2.55 -19.24 1.95
CA ILE A 328 2.11 -17.91 2.34
C ILE A 328 3.21 -17.24 3.16
N ALA A 329 3.77 -16.18 2.62
CA ALA A 329 4.83 -15.42 3.23
C ALA A 329 4.29 -14.23 4.03
N GLU A 330 5.03 -13.84 5.02
CA GLU A 330 4.85 -12.58 5.73
C GLU A 330 4.99 -11.38 4.77
N TYR A 331 4.16 -10.36 4.91
CA TYR A 331 4.13 -9.16 4.03
C TYR A 331 3.98 -9.45 2.53
N ALA A 332 3.40 -10.58 2.18
CA ALA A 332 3.03 -10.87 0.80
C ALA A 332 1.95 -9.89 0.31
N ALA A 333 1.77 -9.85 -0.98
CA ALA A 333 0.69 -9.11 -1.62
C ALA A 333 -0.43 -10.05 -2.06
N LEU A 334 -1.64 -9.53 -2.02
CA LEU A 334 -2.83 -10.14 -2.62
C LEU A 334 -3.62 -9.02 -3.31
N GLU A 335 -3.80 -9.15 -4.62
CA GLU A 335 -4.48 -8.16 -5.45
C GLU A 335 -5.52 -8.85 -6.34
N TYR A 336 -6.58 -8.16 -6.71
CA TYR A 336 -7.54 -8.67 -7.67
C TYR A 336 -7.18 -8.20 -9.08
N ALA A 337 -7.10 -9.12 -10.03
CA ALA A 337 -6.87 -8.87 -11.45
C ALA A 337 -8.21 -8.98 -12.20
N PRO A 338 -8.83 -7.87 -12.63
CA PRO A 338 -10.20 -7.85 -13.12
C PRO A 338 -10.39 -8.60 -14.44
N ASN A 339 -9.41 -8.52 -15.35
CA ASN A 339 -9.51 -9.16 -16.66
C ASN A 339 -9.27 -10.68 -16.53
N LEU A 340 -8.34 -11.08 -15.67
CA LEU A 340 -8.15 -12.51 -15.33
C LEU A 340 -9.29 -13.08 -14.49
N ASP A 341 -10.09 -12.24 -13.83
CA ASP A 341 -11.09 -12.66 -12.82
C ASP A 341 -10.50 -13.58 -11.75
N ARG A 342 -9.30 -13.21 -11.24
CA ARG A 342 -8.54 -13.97 -10.24
C ARG A 342 -7.90 -13.06 -9.21
N LEU A 343 -7.62 -13.60 -8.04
CA LEU A 343 -6.67 -13.00 -7.10
C LEU A 343 -5.25 -13.35 -7.53
N VAL A 344 -4.35 -12.38 -7.39
CA VAL A 344 -2.92 -12.51 -7.70
C VAL A 344 -2.13 -12.37 -6.42
N TYR A 345 -1.38 -13.40 -6.09
CA TYR A 345 -0.47 -13.45 -4.95
C TYR A 345 0.96 -13.27 -5.43
N TYR A 346 1.73 -12.49 -4.66
CA TYR A 346 3.17 -12.36 -4.86
C TYR A 346 3.91 -12.16 -3.54
N SER A 347 5.00 -12.85 -3.39
CA SER A 347 5.94 -12.63 -2.29
C SER A 347 7.39 -12.55 -2.78
N ALA A 348 8.26 -12.04 -1.94
CA ALA A 348 9.70 -12.01 -2.25
C ALA A 348 10.36 -13.40 -2.25
N LEU A 349 9.66 -14.43 -1.83
CA LEU A 349 10.15 -15.81 -1.86
C LEU A 349 9.95 -16.48 -3.21
N ASP A 350 9.07 -15.90 -4.06
CA ASP A 350 8.67 -16.49 -5.33
C ASP A 350 9.59 -16.09 -6.50
N GLY A 351 10.53 -15.17 -6.26
CA GLY A 351 11.47 -14.72 -7.29
C GLY A 351 10.75 -14.00 -8.42
N ASP A 352 10.70 -14.62 -9.59
CA ASP A 352 10.01 -14.13 -10.78
C ASP A 352 8.59 -14.68 -10.94
N ALA A 353 8.19 -15.67 -10.14
CA ALA A 353 6.87 -16.28 -10.23
C ALA A 353 5.79 -15.48 -9.49
N VAL A 354 4.59 -15.47 -10.04
CA VAL A 354 3.37 -15.06 -9.36
C VAL A 354 2.41 -16.24 -9.27
N HIS A 355 1.52 -16.23 -8.27
CA HIS A 355 0.48 -17.23 -8.17
C HIS A 355 -0.87 -16.57 -8.39
N THR A 356 -1.74 -17.22 -9.15
CA THR A 356 -3.12 -16.76 -9.33
C THR A 356 -4.07 -17.73 -8.65
N LEU A 357 -5.09 -17.19 -8.00
CA LEU A 357 -6.12 -17.96 -7.31
C LEU A 357 -7.46 -17.74 -7.99
N ALA A 358 -7.97 -18.80 -8.62
CA ALA A 358 -9.29 -18.81 -9.21
C ALA A 358 -10.32 -19.22 -8.18
N ALA A 359 -11.42 -18.49 -8.10
CA ALA A 359 -12.58 -18.87 -7.33
C ALA A 359 -13.30 -20.05 -7.97
N PRO A 360 -14.07 -20.84 -7.18
CA PRO A 360 -14.94 -21.86 -7.74
C PRO A 360 -15.87 -21.24 -8.79
N PRO A 361 -16.26 -22.02 -9.82
CA PRO A 361 -17.21 -21.54 -10.82
C PRO A 361 -18.42 -20.91 -10.13
N ARG A 362 -18.97 -19.84 -10.71
CA ARG A 362 -20.07 -19.04 -10.15
C ARG A 362 -21.28 -19.88 -9.72
N ALA A 363 -21.10 -20.64 -8.68
CA ALA A 363 -22.23 -21.21 -7.97
C ALA A 363 -22.75 -20.13 -7.00
N SER A 364 -24.02 -20.00 -6.93
CA SER A 364 -24.78 -18.93 -6.31
C SER A 364 -24.49 -18.75 -4.81
N GLY A 365 -23.77 -17.69 -4.46
CA GLY A 365 -23.75 -17.14 -3.11
C GLY A 365 -22.68 -17.70 -2.18
N TRP A 366 -22.60 -17.10 -1.00
CA TRP A 366 -21.62 -17.35 0.05
C TRP A 366 -21.40 -18.84 0.40
N PRO A 367 -22.42 -19.68 0.60
CA PRO A 367 -22.20 -21.09 0.91
C PRO A 367 -21.43 -21.86 -0.15
N ALA A 368 -21.68 -21.55 -1.43
CA ALA A 368 -21.00 -22.22 -2.52
C ALA A 368 -19.55 -21.77 -2.69
N LEU A 369 -19.25 -20.49 -2.44
CA LEU A 369 -17.90 -19.94 -2.48
C LEU A 369 -17.03 -20.51 -1.36
N THR A 370 -17.58 -20.70 -0.18
CA THR A 370 -16.84 -21.20 0.99
C THR A 370 -16.73 -22.71 1.04
N ALA A 371 -17.71 -23.44 0.49
CA ALA A 371 -17.66 -24.90 0.35
C ALA A 371 -16.91 -25.36 -0.91
N GLY A 372 -16.82 -24.50 -1.91
CA GLY A 372 -16.13 -24.79 -3.17
C GLY A 372 -14.63 -24.85 -3.05
N GLU A 373 -13.99 -25.37 -4.07
CA GLU A 373 -12.54 -25.48 -4.14
C GLU A 373 -11.96 -24.34 -4.98
N TRP A 374 -11.09 -23.55 -4.36
CA TRP A 374 -10.32 -22.50 -5.02
C TRP A 374 -9.05 -23.09 -5.60
N SER A 375 -8.69 -22.70 -6.82
CA SER A 375 -7.58 -23.32 -7.55
C SER A 375 -6.40 -22.36 -7.69
N TRP A 376 -5.25 -22.77 -7.16
CA TRP A 376 -3.98 -22.08 -7.37
C TRP A 376 -3.32 -22.51 -8.69
N GLU A 377 -2.77 -21.54 -9.39
CA GLU A 377 -1.91 -21.73 -10.56
C GLU A 377 -0.63 -20.91 -10.38
N LYS A 378 0.51 -21.57 -10.41
CA LYS A 378 1.80 -20.89 -10.44
C LYS A 378 2.12 -20.45 -11.87
N ARG A 379 2.40 -19.19 -12.06
CA ARG A 379 2.88 -18.61 -13.30
C ARG A 379 4.33 -18.22 -13.11
N ALA A 380 5.23 -19.03 -13.67
CA ALA A 380 6.65 -18.73 -13.67
C ALA A 380 6.89 -17.49 -14.54
N GLY A 381 7.75 -16.61 -14.06
CA GLY A 381 8.23 -15.49 -14.85
C GLY A 381 9.22 -15.97 -15.94
N ASP A 382 9.38 -15.16 -16.98
CA ASP A 382 10.43 -15.35 -17.98
C ASP A 382 11.50 -14.27 -17.80
N GLY A 383 12.68 -14.70 -17.45
CA GLY A 383 13.95 -13.99 -17.56
C GLY A 383 14.36 -13.08 -16.40
N LEU A 384 13.58 -12.10 -15.98
CA LEU A 384 13.95 -11.17 -14.92
C LEU A 384 13.35 -11.57 -13.58
N ASP A 385 14.20 -11.88 -12.61
CA ASP A 385 13.80 -11.94 -11.20
C ASP A 385 13.91 -10.52 -10.58
N PRO A 386 12.78 -9.85 -10.28
CA PRO A 386 12.81 -8.49 -9.75
C PRO A 386 13.42 -8.40 -8.34
N ILE A 387 13.42 -9.51 -7.59
CA ILE A 387 14.00 -9.56 -6.26
C ILE A 387 15.51 -9.64 -6.34
N ALA A 388 16.03 -10.53 -7.17
CA ALA A 388 17.48 -10.67 -7.41
C ALA A 388 18.05 -9.39 -8.03
N ASP A 389 17.38 -8.81 -9.03
CA ASP A 389 17.80 -7.56 -9.65
C ASP A 389 17.83 -6.39 -8.65
N ALA A 390 16.82 -6.27 -7.81
CA ALA A 390 16.78 -5.24 -6.77
C ALA A 390 17.92 -5.40 -5.76
N LYS A 391 18.21 -6.63 -5.32
CA LYS A 391 19.33 -6.93 -4.43
C LYS A 391 20.67 -6.57 -5.04
N ALA A 392 20.87 -6.85 -6.31
CA ALA A 392 22.11 -6.51 -7.01
C ALA A 392 22.31 -4.99 -7.16
N ARG A 393 21.24 -4.21 -7.18
CA ARG A 393 21.28 -2.75 -7.38
C ARG A 393 21.40 -1.95 -6.09
N SER A 394 20.85 -2.46 -5.00
CA SER A 394 20.81 -1.73 -3.74
C SER A 394 21.07 -2.64 -2.56
N ARG A 395 22.09 -2.28 -1.76
CA ARG A 395 22.35 -2.95 -0.48
C ARG A 395 21.17 -2.90 0.50
N PHE A 396 20.28 -1.94 0.35
CA PHE A 396 19.10 -1.77 1.20
C PHE A 396 17.91 -2.62 0.76
N ALA A 397 17.90 -3.06 -0.50
CA ALA A 397 16.90 -4.01 -0.97
C ALA A 397 17.06 -5.42 -0.37
N HIS A 398 18.15 -5.64 0.37
CA HIS A 398 18.35 -6.89 1.11
C HIS A 398 17.61 -6.97 2.43
N HIS A 399 17.45 -5.83 3.13
CA HIS A 399 17.05 -5.83 4.53
C HIS A 399 15.65 -6.41 4.73
N TRP A 400 14.77 -6.16 3.76
CA TRP A 400 13.37 -6.54 3.91
C TRP A 400 12.88 -7.13 2.59
N GLN A 401 12.80 -8.44 2.54
CA GLN A 401 12.48 -9.21 1.32
C GLN A 401 10.99 -9.16 0.95
N HIS A 402 10.21 -8.25 1.53
CA HIS A 402 8.76 -8.29 1.45
C HIS A 402 8.20 -7.19 0.56
N THR A 403 6.93 -7.33 0.15
CA THR A 403 6.25 -6.35 -0.72
C THR A 403 5.69 -5.18 0.06
N PHE A 404 5.30 -5.37 1.30
CA PHE A 404 4.66 -4.38 2.18
C PHE A 404 3.46 -3.66 1.52
N GLY A 405 2.72 -4.32 0.61
CA GLY A 405 1.66 -3.68 -0.16
C GLY A 405 2.14 -2.76 -1.28
N ARG A 406 3.41 -2.87 -1.71
CA ARG A 406 3.95 -2.15 -2.89
C ARG A 406 3.93 -2.98 -4.18
N PHE A 407 3.23 -4.08 -4.18
CA PHE A 407 2.81 -4.81 -5.35
C PHE A 407 1.34 -4.48 -5.60
N ARG A 408 1.00 -3.99 -6.80
CA ARG A 408 -0.35 -3.59 -7.17
C ARG A 408 -0.67 -4.07 -8.57
N VAL A 409 -1.94 -4.37 -8.83
CA VAL A 409 -2.41 -4.74 -10.17
C VAL A 409 -3.14 -3.55 -10.79
N ALA A 410 -2.66 -3.14 -11.96
CA ALA A 410 -3.29 -2.13 -12.80
C ALA A 410 -3.96 -2.79 -14.00
N SER A 411 -5.09 -2.25 -14.44
CA SER A 411 -5.80 -2.74 -15.61
C SER A 411 -5.98 -1.63 -16.64
N TRP A 412 -5.62 -1.93 -17.89
CA TRP A 412 -5.79 -1.03 -19.02
C TRP A 412 -6.47 -1.79 -20.17
N GLY A 413 -7.74 -1.45 -20.43
CA GLY A 413 -8.56 -2.22 -21.36
C GLY A 413 -8.72 -3.67 -20.93
N SER A 414 -8.27 -4.60 -21.75
CA SER A 414 -8.29 -6.04 -21.46
C SER A 414 -7.00 -6.57 -20.83
N VAL A 415 -6.07 -5.71 -20.45
CA VAL A 415 -4.74 -6.13 -19.95
C VAL A 415 -4.57 -5.82 -18.48
N ASP A 416 -4.21 -6.84 -17.71
CA ASP A 416 -3.80 -6.72 -16.31
C ASP A 416 -2.27 -6.75 -16.20
N VAL A 417 -1.72 -5.81 -15.43
CA VAL A 417 -0.29 -5.67 -15.19
C VAL A 417 -0.01 -5.54 -13.70
N ALA A 418 0.83 -6.40 -13.18
CA ALA A 418 1.37 -6.23 -11.84
C ALA A 418 2.53 -5.21 -11.86
N LEU A 419 2.50 -4.28 -10.92
CA LEU A 419 3.52 -3.26 -10.67
C LEU A 419 4.17 -3.51 -9.31
N LEU A 420 5.51 -3.46 -9.25
CA LEU A 420 6.26 -3.70 -8.02
C LEU A 420 7.29 -2.60 -7.77
N VAL A 421 7.22 -2.02 -6.57
CA VAL A 421 8.24 -1.11 -6.03
C VAL A 421 8.99 -1.80 -4.90
N ARG A 422 10.29 -2.04 -5.10
CA ARG A 422 11.14 -2.67 -4.06
C ARG A 422 11.83 -1.64 -3.19
N HIS A 423 12.53 -0.72 -3.81
CA HIS A 423 13.30 0.33 -3.15
C HIS A 423 13.47 1.52 -4.10
N ILE A 424 13.71 2.71 -3.55
CA ILE A 424 13.93 3.92 -4.36
C ILE A 424 15.14 3.82 -5.29
N ASP A 425 16.16 3.05 -4.91
CA ASP A 425 17.36 2.84 -5.72
C ASP A 425 17.18 1.77 -6.80
N THR A 426 16.01 1.18 -6.88
CA THR A 426 15.70 0.13 -7.85
C THR A 426 14.68 0.63 -8.87
N PRO A 427 14.63 0.04 -10.06
CA PRO A 427 13.55 0.29 -10.98
C PRO A 427 12.18 -0.01 -10.37
N VAL A 428 11.15 0.57 -10.92
CA VAL A 428 9.80 0.01 -10.82
C VAL A 428 9.69 -1.11 -11.83
N TYR A 429 9.18 -2.24 -11.39
CA TYR A 429 9.02 -3.43 -12.21
C TYR A 429 7.57 -3.58 -12.64
N ALA A 430 7.35 -4.13 -13.82
CA ALA A 430 6.03 -4.46 -14.35
C ALA A 430 6.02 -5.89 -14.92
N LEU A 431 4.93 -6.61 -14.70
CA LEU A 431 4.66 -7.93 -15.24
C LEU A 431 3.30 -7.91 -15.92
N ARG A 432 3.24 -8.20 -17.21
CA ARG A 432 1.96 -8.40 -17.90
C ARG A 432 1.41 -9.79 -17.55
N LEU A 433 0.20 -9.81 -16.99
CA LEU A 433 -0.43 -11.04 -16.49
C LEU A 433 -1.17 -11.82 -17.59
N GLU A 434 -1.67 -11.10 -18.60
CA GLU A 434 -2.37 -11.66 -19.77
C GLU A 434 -2.21 -10.78 -21.02
#